data_9e38db3b0522307964e67e0d4f3cf36b
#
_entry.id   9e38db3b0522307964e67e0d4f3cf36b
#
_cell.length_a   1.000
_cell.length_b   1.000
_cell.length_c   1.000
_cell.angle_alpha   90.00
_cell.angle_beta   90.00
_cell.angle_gamma   90.00
#
_symmetry.space_group_name_H-M   'P 1'
#
loop_
_entity.id
_entity.type
_entity.pdbx_description
1 polymer ?
#
loop_
_entity_poly.entity_id
_entity_poly.type
_entity_poly.pdbx_seq_one_letter_code
_entity_poly.pdbx_strand_id
1 'polypeptide(L)'
;MLTFLYGIVIFFIVIFIMGIRIVRPTQRGLIERMGKYNRSASEGFNWIIPLIDTMYLVNVTEQMIDAEPQEIITNDNLNAKVDAQVYFKVIATEEGVKNSQYNVNNYKWQIVNLARTTLRNIIGTLTLKSANSERGKINEELHKTLKEETASWGIAIVRTELKEIDPPKDVQETMNKVVKAENEKIAAIDFATAAETTADGVKRSEVKKAEGIKQGNILKAEGEAEAIKLVNEAAEKYFIGNAQILRKLEAVEKSLQHNAKIVVPTGSDLVNVIGEMAGIVPINLNKG
;
A
#
# COMPACT_ATOMS: atom_id res chain seq x y z
N MET A 1 -47.98 -69.23 -26.99
CA MET A 1 -47.48 -68.94 -25.60
C MET A 1 -46.11 -68.37 -25.59
N LEU A 2 -45.14 -68.97 -26.26
CA LEU A 2 -43.74 -68.52 -26.23
C LEU A 2 -43.53 -67.10 -26.83
N THR A 3 -44.19 -66.77 -27.96
CA THR A 3 -44.15 -65.44 -28.59
C THR A 3 -44.71 -64.32 -27.72
N PHE A 4 -45.77 -64.62 -26.95
CA PHE A 4 -46.35 -63.68 -25.99
C PHE A 4 -45.38 -63.39 -24.81
N LEU A 5 -44.71 -64.43 -24.31
CA LEU A 5 -43.70 -64.31 -23.26
C LEU A 5 -42.50 -63.44 -23.72
N TYR A 6 -42.04 -63.64 -24.98
CA TYR A 6 -40.99 -62.80 -25.54
C TYR A 6 -41.42 -61.34 -25.67
N GLY A 7 -42.68 -61.07 -26.06
CA GLY A 7 -43.20 -59.68 -26.12
C GLY A 7 -43.23 -59.01 -24.78
N ILE A 8 -43.58 -59.69 -23.69
CA ILE A 8 -43.57 -59.17 -22.33
C ILE A 8 -42.11 -58.86 -21.88
N VAL A 9 -41.19 -59.77 -22.13
CA VAL A 9 -39.77 -59.54 -21.76
C VAL A 9 -39.18 -58.32 -22.50
N ILE A 10 -39.43 -58.21 -23.81
CA ILE A 10 -38.99 -57.06 -24.61
C ILE A 10 -39.60 -55.74 -24.04
N PHE A 11 -40.89 -55.75 -23.70
CA PHE A 11 -41.57 -54.60 -23.11
C PHE A 11 -40.92 -54.15 -21.81
N PHE A 12 -40.59 -55.06 -20.91
CA PHE A 12 -39.90 -54.72 -19.66
C PHE A 12 -38.47 -54.23 -19.89
N ILE A 13 -37.75 -54.79 -20.88
CA ILE A 13 -36.41 -54.32 -21.27
C ILE A 13 -36.49 -52.87 -21.80
N VAL A 14 -37.46 -52.55 -22.63
CA VAL A 14 -37.67 -51.21 -23.17
C VAL A 14 -37.96 -50.21 -22.03
N ILE A 15 -38.85 -50.57 -21.10
CA ILE A 15 -39.16 -49.74 -19.93
C ILE A 15 -37.93 -49.53 -19.08
N PHE A 16 -37.11 -50.57 -18.86
CA PHE A 16 -35.91 -50.47 -18.07
C PHE A 16 -34.89 -49.50 -18.71
N ILE A 17 -34.67 -49.59 -20.02
CA ILE A 17 -33.78 -48.71 -20.78
C ILE A 17 -34.30 -47.27 -20.77
N MET A 18 -35.60 -47.06 -20.91
CA MET A 18 -36.23 -45.74 -20.85
C MET A 18 -36.09 -45.07 -19.48
N GLY A 19 -35.91 -45.84 -18.40
CA GLY A 19 -35.72 -45.33 -17.04
C GLY A 19 -34.33 -44.87 -16.71
N ILE A 20 -33.34 -45.14 -17.58
CA ILE A 20 -31.95 -44.77 -17.34
C ILE A 20 -31.77 -43.24 -17.50
N ARG A 21 -31.23 -42.61 -16.50
CA ARG A 21 -30.86 -41.19 -16.49
C ARG A 21 -29.44 -41.03 -15.95
N ILE A 22 -28.65 -40.24 -16.65
CA ILE A 22 -27.25 -39.90 -16.26
C ILE A 22 -27.22 -38.47 -15.78
N VAL A 23 -26.82 -38.27 -14.54
CA VAL A 23 -26.66 -36.93 -13.91
C VAL A 23 -25.18 -36.54 -13.97
N ARG A 24 -24.90 -35.36 -14.49
CA ARG A 24 -23.53 -34.85 -14.59
C ARG A 24 -23.03 -34.39 -13.21
N PRO A 25 -21.70 -34.35 -12.97
CA PRO A 25 -21.13 -33.85 -11.71
C PRO A 25 -21.50 -32.37 -11.40
N THR A 26 -21.81 -31.60 -12.43
CA THR A 26 -22.23 -30.18 -12.31
C THR A 26 -23.70 -30.02 -11.91
N GLN A 27 -24.43 -31.11 -11.79
CA GLN A 27 -25.88 -31.12 -11.57
C GLN A 27 -26.27 -32.11 -10.47
N ARG A 28 -27.42 -31.89 -9.88
CA ARG A 28 -28.13 -32.84 -9.02
C ARG A 28 -29.51 -33.04 -9.56
N GLY A 29 -29.96 -34.26 -9.53
CA GLY A 29 -31.33 -34.61 -9.94
C GLY A 29 -32.30 -34.53 -8.77
N LEU A 30 -33.46 -34.01 -9.03
CA LEU A 30 -34.60 -34.05 -8.11
C LEU A 30 -35.70 -34.89 -8.76
N ILE A 31 -36.06 -36.00 -8.12
CA ILE A 31 -37.03 -36.94 -8.66
C ILE A 31 -38.36 -36.75 -7.94
N GLU A 32 -39.37 -36.43 -8.73
CA GLU A 32 -40.77 -36.36 -8.31
C GLU A 32 -41.52 -37.59 -8.78
N ARG A 33 -42.30 -38.14 -7.91
CA ARG A 33 -43.26 -39.22 -8.23
C ARG A 33 -44.66 -38.68 -8.14
N MET A 34 -45.36 -38.64 -9.27
CA MET A 34 -46.74 -38.13 -9.35
C MET A 34 -46.89 -36.76 -8.67
N GLY A 35 -45.93 -35.82 -8.89
CA GLY A 35 -45.95 -34.46 -8.33
C GLY A 35 -45.53 -34.36 -6.85
N LYS A 36 -45.05 -35.43 -6.23
CA LYS A 36 -44.52 -35.40 -4.88
C LYS A 36 -42.99 -35.64 -4.92
N TYR A 37 -42.23 -34.90 -4.12
CA TYR A 37 -40.82 -35.19 -3.91
C TYR A 37 -40.63 -36.63 -3.43
N ASN A 38 -39.81 -37.39 -4.11
CA ASN A 38 -39.48 -38.76 -3.77
C ASN A 38 -38.04 -38.89 -3.24
N ARG A 39 -37.04 -38.47 -4.03
CA ARG A 39 -35.64 -38.55 -3.64
C ARG A 39 -34.76 -37.62 -4.48
N SER A 40 -33.56 -37.34 -3.99
CA SER A 40 -32.49 -36.69 -4.77
C SER A 40 -31.69 -37.75 -5.54
N ALA A 41 -31.26 -37.39 -6.77
CA ALA A 41 -30.37 -38.21 -7.58
C ALA A 41 -28.97 -37.61 -7.55
N SER A 42 -28.01 -38.41 -7.11
CA SER A 42 -26.59 -38.06 -7.14
C SER A 42 -26.04 -38.12 -8.57
N GLU A 43 -24.82 -37.63 -8.75
CA GLU A 43 -24.09 -37.76 -10.02
C GLU A 43 -23.91 -39.22 -10.42
N GLY A 44 -23.86 -39.45 -11.73
CA GLY A 44 -23.70 -40.78 -12.31
C GLY A 44 -24.99 -41.41 -12.75
N PHE A 45 -25.06 -42.74 -12.65
CA PHE A 45 -26.16 -43.56 -13.09
C PHE A 45 -27.32 -43.50 -12.10
N ASN A 46 -28.50 -43.14 -12.60
CA ASN A 46 -29.74 -43.15 -11.84
C ASN A 46 -30.82 -43.83 -12.69
N TRP A 47 -31.67 -44.61 -12.02
CA TRP A 47 -32.82 -45.23 -12.65
C TRP A 47 -34.12 -44.67 -12.07
N ILE A 48 -35.01 -44.25 -12.94
CA ILE A 48 -36.37 -43.75 -12.62
C ILE A 48 -37.42 -44.59 -13.26
N ILE A 49 -38.63 -44.62 -12.70
CA ILE A 49 -39.79 -45.32 -13.31
C ILE A 49 -40.32 -44.41 -14.41
N PRO A 50 -40.15 -44.80 -15.71
CA PRO A 50 -40.74 -44.03 -16.80
C PRO A 50 -42.23 -43.83 -16.62
N LEU A 51 -42.78 -42.69 -17.06
CA LEU A 51 -44.19 -42.29 -16.97
C LEU A 51 -44.68 -41.89 -15.57
N ILE A 52 -44.07 -42.37 -14.49
CA ILE A 52 -44.47 -42.09 -13.11
C ILE A 52 -43.54 -41.05 -12.45
N ASP A 53 -42.23 -41.21 -12.69
CA ASP A 53 -41.21 -40.34 -12.09
C ASP A 53 -40.78 -39.29 -13.11
N THR A 54 -40.68 -38.04 -12.63
CA THR A 54 -40.13 -36.93 -13.39
C THR A 54 -38.82 -36.47 -12.72
N MET A 55 -37.77 -36.27 -13.51
CA MET A 55 -36.47 -35.79 -12.99
C MET A 55 -36.22 -34.37 -13.47
N TYR A 56 -35.97 -33.48 -12.50
CA TYR A 56 -35.50 -32.11 -12.72
C TYR A 56 -34.00 -32.03 -12.40
N LEU A 57 -33.22 -31.43 -13.32
CA LEU A 57 -31.80 -31.26 -13.13
C LEU A 57 -31.52 -29.83 -12.63
N VAL A 58 -30.89 -29.72 -11.47
CA VAL A 58 -30.52 -28.46 -10.84
C VAL A 58 -29.03 -28.30 -10.95
N ASN A 59 -28.56 -27.16 -11.50
CA ASN A 59 -27.15 -26.84 -11.58
C ASN A 59 -26.64 -26.42 -10.20
N VAL A 60 -25.57 -27.08 -9.71
CA VAL A 60 -24.96 -26.84 -8.39
C VAL A 60 -23.61 -26.13 -8.51
N THR A 61 -23.16 -25.78 -9.72
CA THR A 61 -21.96 -24.98 -9.92
C THR A 61 -22.22 -23.52 -9.62
N GLU A 62 -21.13 -22.76 -9.46
CA GLU A 62 -21.21 -21.31 -9.32
C GLU A 62 -21.84 -20.69 -10.59
N GLN A 63 -22.80 -19.83 -10.39
CA GLN A 63 -23.48 -19.05 -11.43
C GLN A 63 -23.44 -17.59 -11.05
N MET A 64 -23.41 -16.73 -12.06
CA MET A 64 -23.43 -15.29 -11.91
C MET A 64 -24.77 -14.77 -12.47
N ILE A 65 -25.34 -13.80 -11.78
CA ILE A 65 -26.47 -13.01 -12.25
C ILE A 65 -26.16 -11.52 -12.09
N ASP A 66 -26.58 -10.74 -13.07
CA ASP A 66 -26.53 -9.29 -13.00
C ASP A 66 -27.81 -8.75 -12.35
N ALA A 67 -27.64 -7.89 -11.35
CA ALA A 67 -28.72 -7.03 -10.90
C ALA A 67 -28.76 -5.83 -11.87
N GLU A 68 -29.81 -5.74 -12.69
CA GLU A 68 -29.97 -4.68 -13.68
C GLU A 68 -29.74 -3.30 -13.07
N PRO A 69 -29.09 -2.39 -13.81
CA PRO A 69 -28.81 -1.04 -13.35
C PRO A 69 -30.09 -0.32 -12.89
N GLN A 70 -30.05 0.31 -11.72
CA GLN A 70 -31.16 1.09 -11.18
C GLN A 70 -30.68 2.45 -10.71
N GLU A 71 -31.55 3.44 -10.80
CA GLU A 71 -31.31 4.78 -10.23
C GLU A 71 -31.60 4.75 -8.73
N ILE A 72 -30.66 5.27 -7.96
CA ILE A 72 -30.74 5.38 -6.50
C ILE A 72 -30.40 6.79 -6.10
N ILE A 73 -31.14 7.34 -5.15
CA ILE A 73 -30.83 8.64 -4.55
C ILE A 73 -29.96 8.40 -3.33
N THR A 74 -28.79 9.00 -3.31
CA THR A 74 -27.85 8.96 -2.19
C THR A 74 -28.26 9.90 -1.05
N ASN A 75 -27.61 9.79 0.10
CA ASN A 75 -27.92 10.63 1.28
C ASN A 75 -27.70 12.14 1.03
N ASP A 76 -26.81 12.49 0.11
CA ASP A 76 -26.56 13.87 -0.35
C ASP A 76 -27.49 14.34 -1.48
N ASN A 77 -28.62 13.64 -1.68
CA ASN A 77 -29.65 13.90 -2.69
C ASN A 77 -29.15 13.89 -4.15
N LEU A 78 -28.10 13.14 -4.42
CA LEU A 78 -27.61 12.96 -5.78
C LEU A 78 -28.14 11.64 -6.35
N ASN A 79 -28.55 11.67 -7.62
CA ASN A 79 -28.93 10.46 -8.34
C ASN A 79 -27.65 9.71 -8.78
N ALA A 80 -27.64 8.40 -8.61
CA ALA A 80 -26.60 7.53 -9.14
C ALA A 80 -27.25 6.31 -9.78
N LYS A 81 -26.76 5.91 -10.93
CA LYS A 81 -27.09 4.63 -11.56
C LYS A 81 -26.14 3.58 -11.05
N VAL A 82 -26.69 2.53 -10.46
CA VAL A 82 -25.90 1.51 -9.77
C VAL A 82 -26.31 0.14 -10.24
N ASP A 83 -25.33 -0.73 -10.49
CA ASP A 83 -25.51 -2.13 -10.80
C ASP A 83 -24.56 -3.01 -9.96
N ALA A 84 -24.93 -4.28 -9.81
CA ALA A 84 -24.12 -5.25 -9.10
C ALA A 84 -24.23 -6.65 -9.71
N GLN A 85 -23.24 -7.45 -9.44
CA GLN A 85 -23.18 -8.85 -9.80
C GLN A 85 -23.22 -9.73 -8.55
N VAL A 86 -24.02 -10.76 -8.60
CA VAL A 86 -24.15 -11.73 -7.52
C VAL A 86 -23.72 -13.10 -8.03
N TYR A 87 -22.72 -13.65 -7.35
CA TYR A 87 -22.23 -15.00 -7.61
C TYR A 87 -22.81 -15.92 -6.54
N PHE A 88 -23.49 -16.96 -7.00
CA PHE A 88 -24.19 -17.89 -6.13
C PHE A 88 -24.08 -19.31 -6.64
N LYS A 89 -24.35 -20.28 -5.76
CA LYS A 89 -24.49 -21.68 -6.11
C LYS A 89 -25.60 -22.32 -5.28
N VAL A 90 -26.27 -23.32 -5.85
CA VAL A 90 -27.16 -24.16 -5.09
C VAL A 90 -26.32 -25.11 -4.23
N ILE A 91 -26.65 -25.24 -2.95
CA ILE A 91 -25.99 -26.17 -2.03
C ILE A 91 -26.26 -27.60 -2.51
N ALA A 92 -25.19 -28.36 -2.80
CA ALA A 92 -25.26 -29.70 -3.41
C ALA A 92 -25.78 -30.79 -2.47
N THR A 93 -26.33 -30.44 -1.30
CA THR A 93 -26.98 -31.35 -0.38
C THR A 93 -28.41 -31.63 -0.87
N GLU A 94 -28.99 -32.75 -0.43
CA GLU A 94 -30.36 -33.10 -0.75
C GLU A 94 -31.37 -32.01 -0.34
N GLU A 95 -31.22 -31.48 0.87
CA GLU A 95 -32.04 -30.36 1.37
C GLU A 95 -31.82 -29.08 0.58
N GLY A 96 -30.57 -28.73 0.24
CA GLY A 96 -30.28 -27.54 -0.53
C GLY A 96 -30.92 -27.55 -1.91
N VAL A 97 -30.79 -28.65 -2.62
CA VAL A 97 -31.45 -28.85 -3.93
C VAL A 97 -32.96 -28.82 -3.82
N LYS A 98 -33.52 -29.49 -2.83
CA LYS A 98 -34.96 -29.49 -2.57
C LYS A 98 -35.48 -28.08 -2.26
N ASN A 99 -34.82 -27.36 -1.35
CA ASN A 99 -35.26 -26.04 -0.94
C ASN A 99 -35.14 -25.01 -2.09
N SER A 100 -34.14 -25.15 -2.98
CA SER A 100 -34.00 -24.26 -4.13
C SER A 100 -35.14 -24.37 -5.15
N GLN A 101 -35.88 -25.46 -5.14
CA GLN A 101 -36.99 -25.69 -6.08
C GLN A 101 -38.37 -25.53 -5.45
N TYR A 102 -38.50 -25.80 -4.14
CA TYR A 102 -39.82 -25.83 -3.47
C TYR A 102 -40.04 -24.64 -2.53
N ASN A 103 -38.99 -24.09 -1.89
CA ASN A 103 -39.17 -23.01 -0.94
C ASN A 103 -39.20 -21.64 -1.61
N VAL A 104 -38.74 -21.54 -2.88
CA VAL A 104 -38.66 -20.28 -3.59
C VAL A 104 -39.07 -20.49 -5.06
N ASN A 105 -39.90 -19.59 -5.54
CA ASN A 105 -40.25 -19.58 -6.96
C ASN A 105 -39.27 -18.72 -7.72
N ASN A 106 -38.55 -19.28 -8.69
CA ASN A 106 -37.55 -18.60 -9.49
C ASN A 106 -36.51 -17.82 -8.64
N TYR A 107 -35.69 -18.57 -7.90
CA TYR A 107 -34.69 -18.03 -7.00
C TYR A 107 -33.75 -17.01 -7.67
N LYS A 108 -33.46 -17.18 -8.97
CA LYS A 108 -32.59 -16.23 -9.71
C LYS A 108 -33.20 -14.83 -9.74
N TRP A 109 -34.46 -14.75 -10.09
CA TRP A 109 -35.21 -13.49 -10.13
C TRP A 109 -35.33 -12.86 -8.73
N GLN A 110 -35.59 -13.69 -7.71
CA GLN A 110 -35.69 -13.19 -6.33
C GLN A 110 -34.36 -12.68 -5.80
N ILE A 111 -33.23 -13.34 -6.09
CA ILE A 111 -31.90 -12.85 -5.72
C ILE A 111 -31.62 -11.48 -6.36
N VAL A 112 -31.97 -11.29 -7.64
CA VAL A 112 -31.81 -9.99 -8.32
C VAL A 112 -32.60 -8.90 -7.61
N ASN A 113 -33.88 -9.14 -7.32
CA ASN A 113 -34.72 -8.13 -6.66
C ASN A 113 -34.27 -7.86 -5.22
N LEU A 114 -33.85 -8.88 -4.50
CA LEU A 114 -33.29 -8.71 -3.16
C LEU A 114 -31.99 -7.91 -3.20
N ALA A 115 -31.09 -8.20 -4.14
CA ALA A 115 -29.86 -7.44 -4.33
C ALA A 115 -30.16 -5.97 -4.65
N ARG A 116 -31.10 -5.70 -5.55
CA ARG A 116 -31.52 -4.34 -5.91
C ARG A 116 -32.06 -3.57 -4.70
N THR A 117 -32.92 -4.21 -3.92
CA THR A 117 -33.51 -3.56 -2.73
C THR A 117 -32.47 -3.31 -1.66
N THR A 118 -31.58 -4.25 -1.42
CA THR A 118 -30.49 -4.13 -0.44
C THR A 118 -29.50 -3.04 -0.86
N LEU A 119 -29.11 -3.01 -2.14
CA LEU A 119 -28.27 -1.93 -2.68
C LEU A 119 -28.88 -0.56 -2.49
N ARG A 120 -30.18 -0.42 -2.78
CA ARG A 120 -30.90 0.85 -2.58
C ARG A 120 -30.82 1.30 -1.12
N ASN A 121 -31.01 0.36 -0.18
CA ASN A 121 -30.95 0.67 1.24
C ASN A 121 -29.52 1.09 1.66
N ILE A 122 -28.50 0.34 1.27
CA ILE A 122 -27.10 0.64 1.62
C ILE A 122 -26.67 1.98 1.04
N ILE A 123 -26.84 2.18 -0.27
CA ILE A 123 -26.38 3.38 -0.96
C ILE A 123 -27.18 4.61 -0.55
N GLY A 124 -28.49 4.47 -0.27
CA GLY A 124 -29.33 5.55 0.24
C GLY A 124 -28.87 6.13 1.58
N THR A 125 -28.08 5.40 2.36
CA THR A 125 -27.49 5.91 3.61
C THR A 125 -26.13 6.57 3.44
N LEU A 126 -25.50 6.43 2.27
CA LEU A 126 -24.15 6.91 1.97
C LEU A 126 -24.20 8.16 1.08
N THR A 127 -23.18 9.02 1.21
CA THR A 127 -22.93 10.05 0.20
C THR A 127 -22.35 9.43 -1.06
N LEU A 128 -22.49 10.07 -2.21
CA LEU A 128 -21.94 9.57 -3.47
C LEU A 128 -20.41 9.39 -3.41
N LYS A 129 -19.70 10.28 -2.71
CA LYS A 129 -18.25 10.19 -2.47
C LYS A 129 -17.91 8.94 -1.64
N SER A 130 -18.64 8.71 -0.53
CA SER A 130 -18.45 7.54 0.32
C SER A 130 -18.81 6.24 -0.40
N ALA A 131 -19.89 6.21 -1.15
CA ALA A 131 -20.30 5.05 -1.92
C ALA A 131 -19.23 4.61 -2.95
N ASN A 132 -18.57 5.59 -3.57
CA ASN A 132 -17.49 5.30 -4.52
C ASN A 132 -16.17 4.87 -3.86
N SER A 133 -15.85 5.38 -2.66
CA SER A 133 -14.61 5.04 -1.95
C SER A 133 -14.72 3.80 -1.06
N GLU A 134 -15.92 3.45 -0.59
CA GLU A 134 -16.17 2.36 0.37
C GLU A 134 -16.84 1.14 -0.26
N ARG A 135 -16.57 0.88 -1.54
CA ARG A 135 -17.15 -0.26 -2.30
C ARG A 135 -16.97 -1.61 -1.57
N GLY A 136 -15.86 -1.79 -0.88
CA GLY A 136 -15.60 -3.01 -0.10
C GLY A 136 -16.65 -3.24 0.99
N LYS A 137 -17.00 -2.19 1.74
CA LYS A 137 -18.04 -2.28 2.78
C LYS A 137 -19.43 -2.55 2.19
N ILE A 138 -19.75 -1.89 1.06
CA ILE A 138 -21.02 -2.13 0.36
C ILE A 138 -21.12 -3.57 -0.07
N ASN A 139 -20.07 -4.13 -0.66
CA ASN A 139 -20.03 -5.54 -1.07
C ASN A 139 -20.20 -6.49 0.12
N GLU A 140 -19.52 -6.22 1.24
CA GLU A 140 -19.61 -7.05 2.45
C GLU A 140 -21.03 -7.03 3.05
N GLU A 141 -21.63 -5.84 3.17
CA GLU A 141 -22.98 -5.68 3.70
C GLU A 141 -24.04 -6.32 2.78
N LEU A 142 -23.89 -6.11 1.46
CA LEU A 142 -24.72 -6.77 0.45
C LEU A 142 -24.59 -8.29 0.54
N HIS A 143 -23.37 -8.80 0.60
CA HIS A 143 -23.11 -10.24 0.74
C HIS A 143 -23.74 -10.82 2.00
N LYS A 144 -23.58 -10.14 3.14
CA LYS A 144 -24.13 -10.57 4.43
C LYS A 144 -25.65 -10.67 4.36
N THR A 145 -26.32 -9.61 3.92
CA THR A 145 -27.79 -9.59 3.82
C THR A 145 -28.32 -10.65 2.86
N LEU A 146 -27.71 -10.75 1.68
CA LEU A 146 -28.11 -11.77 0.71
C LEU A 146 -27.93 -13.18 1.25
N LYS A 147 -26.80 -13.46 1.92
CA LYS A 147 -26.50 -14.76 2.52
C LYS A 147 -27.52 -15.16 3.59
N GLU A 148 -27.90 -14.22 4.45
CA GLU A 148 -28.90 -14.46 5.51
C GLU A 148 -30.27 -14.78 4.91
N GLU A 149 -30.73 -13.99 3.97
CA GLU A 149 -32.05 -14.16 3.34
C GLU A 149 -32.14 -15.41 2.45
N THR A 150 -31.09 -15.75 1.71
CA THR A 150 -31.11 -16.91 0.80
C THR A 150 -30.79 -18.24 1.48
N ALA A 151 -30.39 -18.24 2.74
CA ALA A 151 -30.06 -19.47 3.47
C ALA A 151 -31.22 -20.48 3.50
N SER A 152 -32.45 -19.99 3.71
CA SER A 152 -33.66 -20.83 3.72
C SER A 152 -34.02 -21.41 2.35
N TRP A 153 -33.47 -20.88 1.28
CA TRP A 153 -33.69 -21.33 -0.10
C TRP A 153 -32.73 -22.42 -0.55
N GLY A 154 -31.77 -22.82 0.31
CA GLY A 154 -30.74 -23.78 -0.07
C GLY A 154 -29.70 -23.22 -1.06
N ILE A 155 -29.52 -21.91 -1.06
CA ILE A 155 -28.59 -21.19 -1.93
C ILE A 155 -27.47 -20.57 -1.11
N ALA A 156 -26.25 -20.77 -1.56
CA ALA A 156 -25.06 -20.12 -0.99
C ALA A 156 -24.63 -18.97 -1.90
N ILE A 157 -24.62 -17.76 -1.36
CA ILE A 157 -23.98 -16.62 -2.01
C ILE A 157 -22.46 -16.78 -1.83
N VAL A 158 -21.75 -16.78 -2.95
CA VAL A 158 -20.27 -16.95 -2.96
C VAL A 158 -19.60 -15.61 -2.76
N ARG A 159 -20.00 -14.61 -3.56
CA ARG A 159 -19.55 -13.22 -3.45
C ARG A 159 -20.53 -12.29 -4.14
N THR A 160 -20.40 -11.02 -3.82
CA THR A 160 -21.14 -9.92 -4.45
C THR A 160 -20.14 -8.86 -4.90
N GLU A 161 -20.38 -8.28 -6.04
CA GLU A 161 -19.51 -7.26 -6.61
C GLU A 161 -20.35 -6.09 -7.11
N LEU A 162 -20.08 -4.91 -6.56
CA LEU A 162 -20.60 -3.66 -7.08
C LEU A 162 -19.85 -3.31 -8.36
N LYS A 163 -20.56 -3.24 -9.48
CA LYS A 163 -19.95 -3.06 -10.80
C LYS A 163 -19.67 -1.59 -11.08
N GLU A 164 -20.69 -0.77 -11.08
CA GLU A 164 -20.56 0.64 -11.43
C GLU A 164 -21.46 1.53 -10.54
N ILE A 165 -20.97 2.72 -10.24
CA ILE A 165 -21.75 3.81 -9.64
C ILE A 165 -21.57 4.99 -10.57
N ASP A 166 -22.57 5.28 -11.39
CA ASP A 166 -22.48 6.29 -12.44
C ASP A 166 -23.44 7.45 -12.11
N PRO A 167 -22.91 8.62 -11.69
CA PRO A 167 -23.72 9.79 -11.46
C PRO A 167 -24.13 10.46 -12.80
N PRO A 168 -25.18 11.26 -12.83
CA PRO A 168 -25.51 12.11 -13.99
C PRO A 168 -24.32 12.99 -14.38
N LYS A 169 -24.20 13.28 -15.68
CA LYS A 169 -23.04 14.01 -16.23
C LYS A 169 -22.83 15.39 -15.61
N ASP A 170 -23.89 16.12 -15.33
CA ASP A 170 -23.86 17.44 -14.68
C ASP A 170 -23.30 17.37 -13.24
N VAL A 171 -23.68 16.32 -12.51
CA VAL A 171 -23.15 16.03 -11.16
C VAL A 171 -21.68 15.64 -11.25
N GLN A 172 -21.32 14.78 -12.19
CA GLN A 172 -19.94 14.34 -12.41
C GLN A 172 -19.02 15.52 -12.76
N GLU A 173 -19.45 16.42 -13.65
CA GLU A 173 -18.68 17.62 -13.99
C GLU A 173 -18.50 18.54 -12.77
N THR A 174 -19.55 18.73 -11.98
CA THR A 174 -19.49 19.56 -10.78
C THR A 174 -18.57 18.93 -9.72
N MET A 175 -18.68 17.63 -9.48
CA MET A 175 -17.79 16.89 -8.58
C MET A 175 -16.32 16.99 -9.04
N ASN A 176 -16.06 16.84 -10.32
CA ASN A 176 -14.71 16.97 -10.87
C ASN A 176 -14.12 18.37 -10.61
N LYS A 177 -14.92 19.43 -10.73
CA LYS A 177 -14.49 20.81 -10.41
C LYS A 177 -14.18 20.97 -8.92
N VAL A 178 -15.04 20.41 -8.05
CA VAL A 178 -14.84 20.47 -6.58
C VAL A 178 -13.59 19.70 -6.18
N VAL A 179 -13.43 18.46 -6.67
CA VAL A 179 -12.24 17.64 -6.40
C VAL A 179 -10.97 18.31 -6.90
N LYS A 180 -11.03 18.93 -8.09
CA LYS A 180 -9.89 19.68 -8.63
C LYS A 180 -9.51 20.85 -7.72
N ALA A 181 -10.49 21.66 -7.29
CA ALA A 181 -10.25 22.79 -6.39
C ALA A 181 -9.73 22.35 -5.02
N GLU A 182 -10.24 21.22 -4.47
CA GLU A 182 -9.77 20.65 -3.22
C GLU A 182 -8.31 20.18 -3.35
N ASN A 183 -7.98 19.49 -4.44
CA ASN A 183 -6.62 19.04 -4.71
C ASN A 183 -5.65 20.22 -4.92
N GLU A 184 -6.07 21.26 -5.62
CA GLU A 184 -5.27 22.49 -5.79
C GLU A 184 -4.99 23.17 -4.44
N LYS A 185 -6.00 23.23 -3.56
CA LYS A 185 -5.85 23.76 -2.20
C LYS A 185 -4.87 22.93 -1.36
N ILE A 186 -5.02 21.59 -1.38
CA ILE A 186 -4.11 20.68 -0.66
C ILE A 186 -2.70 20.84 -1.20
N ALA A 187 -2.52 20.84 -2.52
CA ALA A 187 -1.21 21.03 -3.13
C ALA A 187 -0.57 22.37 -2.72
N ALA A 188 -1.34 23.47 -2.69
CA ALA A 188 -0.83 24.78 -2.24
C ALA A 188 -0.37 24.76 -0.77
N ILE A 189 -1.12 24.08 0.12
CA ILE A 189 -0.72 23.90 1.53
C ILE A 189 0.55 23.05 1.63
N ASP A 190 0.61 21.96 0.90
CA ASP A 190 1.78 21.06 0.91
C ASP A 190 3.03 21.76 0.38
N PHE A 191 2.91 22.56 -0.68
CA PHE A 191 4.01 23.38 -1.20
C PHE A 191 4.48 24.43 -0.18
N ALA A 192 3.55 25.11 0.50
CA ALA A 192 3.88 26.07 1.55
C ALA A 192 4.61 25.39 2.72
N THR A 193 4.12 24.25 3.19
CA THR A 193 4.72 23.46 4.26
C THR A 193 6.10 22.92 3.87
N ALA A 194 6.26 22.47 2.63
CA ALA A 194 7.55 22.00 2.11
C ALA A 194 8.56 23.14 2.04
N ALA A 195 8.15 24.34 1.61
CA ALA A 195 8.98 25.53 1.57
C ALA A 195 9.44 25.96 2.98
N GLU A 196 8.53 25.97 3.95
CA GLU A 196 8.83 26.25 5.36
C GLU A 196 9.81 25.23 5.94
N THR A 197 9.58 23.94 5.73
CA THR A 197 10.46 22.86 6.18
C THR A 197 11.86 22.98 5.57
N THR A 198 11.94 23.35 4.30
CA THR A 198 13.21 23.56 3.60
C THR A 198 13.94 24.76 4.17
N ALA A 199 13.27 25.89 4.40
CA ALA A 199 13.85 27.08 4.99
C ALA A 199 14.36 26.83 6.42
N ASP A 200 13.61 26.10 7.22
CA ASP A 200 14.03 25.68 8.57
C ASP A 200 15.25 24.73 8.51
N GLY A 201 15.27 23.83 7.55
CA GLY A 201 16.41 22.94 7.31
C GLY A 201 17.69 23.70 6.98
N VAL A 202 17.58 24.68 6.07
CA VAL A 202 18.72 25.57 5.70
C VAL A 202 19.17 26.37 6.92
N LYS A 203 18.26 27.00 7.65
CA LYS A 203 18.59 27.76 8.88
C LYS A 203 19.33 26.89 9.90
N ARG A 204 18.81 25.69 10.20
CA ARG A 204 19.48 24.75 11.14
C ARG A 204 20.85 24.31 10.62
N SER A 205 21.02 24.13 9.32
CA SER A 205 22.31 23.78 8.71
C SER A 205 23.32 24.91 8.90
N GLU A 206 22.93 26.15 8.62
CA GLU A 206 23.82 27.33 8.78
C GLU A 206 24.20 27.58 10.26
N VAL A 207 23.23 27.42 11.18
CA VAL A 207 23.54 27.51 12.61
C VAL A 207 24.55 26.45 13.04
N LYS A 208 24.34 25.19 12.64
CA LYS A 208 25.28 24.10 12.96
C LYS A 208 26.67 24.29 12.34
N LYS A 209 26.73 24.82 11.12
CA LYS A 209 28.03 25.18 10.50
C LYS A 209 28.75 26.27 11.29
N ALA A 210 28.04 27.33 11.67
CA ALA A 210 28.63 28.44 12.45
C ALA A 210 29.09 27.96 13.85
N GLU A 211 28.29 27.11 14.51
CA GLU A 211 28.67 26.47 15.78
C GLU A 211 29.92 25.59 15.62
N GLY A 212 29.97 24.78 14.56
CA GLY A 212 31.12 23.92 14.24
C GLY A 212 32.41 24.73 13.97
N ILE A 213 32.31 25.83 13.22
CA ILE A 213 33.44 26.75 12.99
C ILE A 213 33.90 27.39 14.29
N LYS A 214 32.96 27.91 15.11
CA LYS A 214 33.26 28.46 16.42
C LYS A 214 34.01 27.46 17.30
N GLN A 215 33.48 26.27 17.43
CA GLN A 215 34.08 25.21 18.25
C GLN A 215 35.44 24.78 17.70
N GLY A 216 35.59 24.68 16.39
CA GLY A 216 36.87 24.38 15.74
C GLY A 216 37.92 25.45 16.02
N ASN A 217 37.53 26.72 15.97
CA ASN A 217 38.44 27.83 16.29
C ASN A 217 38.83 27.86 17.78
N ILE A 218 37.89 27.58 18.70
CA ILE A 218 38.19 27.48 20.13
C ILE A 218 39.19 26.34 20.38
N LEU A 219 38.94 25.15 19.86
CA LEU A 219 39.81 23.99 20.05
C LEU A 219 41.21 24.21 19.45
N LYS A 220 41.30 24.92 18.32
CA LYS A 220 42.60 25.33 17.75
C LYS A 220 43.35 26.29 18.67
N ALA A 221 42.66 27.33 19.15
CA ALA A 221 43.27 28.30 20.05
C ALA A 221 43.73 27.68 21.38
N GLU A 222 42.92 26.78 21.95
CA GLU A 222 43.28 26.01 23.14
C GLU A 222 44.47 25.09 22.88
N GLY A 223 44.49 24.37 21.75
CA GLY A 223 45.61 23.53 21.35
C GLY A 223 46.89 24.31 21.12
N GLU A 224 46.82 25.47 20.49
CA GLU A 224 47.97 26.38 20.30
C GLU A 224 48.47 26.94 21.65
N ALA A 225 47.57 27.36 22.54
CA ALA A 225 47.93 27.83 23.87
C ALA A 225 48.60 26.72 24.70
N GLU A 226 48.08 25.49 24.64
CA GLU A 226 48.67 24.37 25.35
C GLU A 226 50.03 23.96 24.75
N ALA A 227 50.15 23.99 23.43
CA ALA A 227 51.43 23.74 22.74
C ALA A 227 52.50 24.81 23.14
N ILE A 228 52.14 26.10 23.19
CA ILE A 228 53.01 27.16 23.62
C ILE A 228 53.41 26.97 25.08
N LYS A 229 52.49 26.61 25.95
CA LYS A 229 52.76 26.34 27.37
C LYS A 229 53.74 25.18 27.54
N LEU A 230 53.53 24.06 26.84
CA LEU A 230 54.40 22.88 26.89
C LEU A 230 55.81 23.21 26.34
N VAL A 231 55.88 23.98 25.26
CA VAL A 231 57.17 24.47 24.70
C VAL A 231 57.89 25.37 25.70
N ASN A 232 57.16 26.28 26.37
CA ASN A 232 57.74 27.18 27.35
C ASN A 232 58.25 26.44 28.59
N GLU A 233 57.46 25.51 29.14
CA GLU A 233 57.86 24.63 30.24
C GLU A 233 59.10 23.76 29.87
N ALA A 234 59.15 23.23 28.67
CA ALA A 234 60.28 22.48 28.16
C ALA A 234 61.51 23.39 27.97
N ALA A 235 61.31 24.63 27.50
CA ALA A 235 62.37 25.59 27.33
C ALA A 235 62.99 26.04 28.68
N GLU A 236 62.14 26.31 29.67
CA GLU A 236 62.61 26.64 31.03
C GLU A 236 63.44 25.52 31.67
N LYS A 237 63.04 24.26 31.42
CA LYS A 237 63.62 23.05 32.03
C LYS A 237 64.90 22.57 31.33
N TYR A 238 64.97 22.66 30.02
CA TYR A 238 66.04 22.03 29.21
C TYR A 238 66.82 22.99 28.33
N PHE A 239 66.38 24.25 28.22
CA PHE A 239 66.98 25.24 27.30
C PHE A 239 67.96 26.19 28.02
N ILE A 240 69.01 25.60 28.58
CA ILE A 240 70.01 26.32 29.38
C ILE A 240 71.37 26.24 28.69
N GLY A 241 72.14 27.38 28.61
CA GLY A 241 73.50 27.42 28.10
C GLY A 241 73.65 27.18 26.58
N ASN A 242 74.51 26.25 26.19
CA ASN A 242 74.80 25.95 24.77
C ASN A 242 73.61 25.58 23.90
N ALA A 243 72.52 25.09 24.49
CA ALA A 243 71.29 24.76 23.76
C ALA A 243 70.60 26.03 23.19
N GLN A 244 70.71 27.17 23.83
CA GLN A 244 70.17 28.45 23.35
C GLN A 244 70.97 28.95 22.10
N ILE A 245 72.30 28.75 22.11
CA ILE A 245 73.13 29.10 20.99
C ILE A 245 72.85 28.23 19.77
N LEU A 246 72.71 26.90 19.97
CA LEU A 246 72.41 25.97 18.91
C LEU A 246 71.07 26.30 18.21
N ARG A 247 70.01 26.63 18.99
CA ARG A 247 68.68 26.96 18.44
C ARG A 247 68.64 28.29 17.70
N LYS A 248 69.43 29.25 18.18
CA LYS A 248 69.65 30.54 17.45
C LYS A 248 70.31 30.29 16.10
N LEU A 249 71.30 29.40 16.04
CA LEU A 249 71.99 29.02 14.81
C LEU A 249 71.08 28.26 13.82
N GLU A 250 70.29 27.28 14.30
CA GLU A 250 69.35 26.58 13.48
C GLU A 250 68.31 27.57 12.88
N ALA A 251 67.79 28.50 13.66
CA ALA A 251 66.84 29.51 13.19
C ALA A 251 67.41 30.41 12.11
N VAL A 252 68.71 30.78 12.24
CA VAL A 252 69.47 31.56 11.24
C VAL A 252 69.71 30.73 9.98
N GLU A 253 70.14 29.46 10.13
CA GLU A 253 70.31 28.53 9.02
C GLU A 253 69.05 28.35 8.21
N LYS A 254 67.89 28.07 8.89
CA LYS A 254 66.58 27.87 8.27
C LYS A 254 66.08 29.17 7.56
N SER A 255 66.39 30.35 8.10
CA SER A 255 66.02 31.61 7.48
C SER A 255 66.87 31.94 6.26
N LEU A 256 68.11 31.44 6.26
CA LEU A 256 69.06 31.65 5.14
C LEU A 256 68.85 30.68 3.98
N GLN A 257 68.29 29.48 4.24
CA GLN A 257 68.06 28.48 3.19
C GLN A 257 67.13 28.96 2.07
N HIS A 258 66.25 29.93 2.35
CA HIS A 258 65.21 30.37 1.41
C HIS A 258 65.22 31.86 1.09
N ASN A 259 66.14 32.66 1.66
CA ASN A 259 66.20 34.11 1.45
C ASN A 259 67.68 34.63 1.18
N ALA A 260 67.82 35.37 0.09
CA ALA A 260 69.10 35.94 -0.33
C ALA A 260 69.53 37.19 0.45
N LYS A 261 68.70 37.82 1.26
CA LYS A 261 68.97 38.98 2.08
C LYS A 261 68.29 38.96 3.41
N ILE A 262 69.03 39.02 4.51
CA ILE A 262 68.48 39.22 5.86
C ILE A 262 68.96 40.61 6.34
N VAL A 263 68.02 41.45 6.70
CA VAL A 263 68.27 42.72 7.36
C VAL A 263 68.16 42.50 8.86
N VAL A 264 69.29 42.51 9.55
CA VAL A 264 69.30 42.33 11.01
C VAL A 264 69.56 43.69 11.64
N PRO A 265 68.72 44.15 12.60
CA PRO A 265 68.99 45.41 13.32
C PRO A 265 70.35 45.35 14.06
N THR A 266 71.12 46.37 13.97
CA THR A 266 72.51 46.47 14.51
C THR A 266 72.64 46.34 16.04
N GLY A 267 71.51 46.23 16.76
CA GLY A 267 71.50 46.06 18.23
C GLY A 267 71.00 44.70 18.69
N SER A 268 70.82 43.72 17.80
CA SER A 268 70.30 42.38 18.17
C SER A 268 71.39 41.40 18.53
N ASP A 269 71.17 40.55 19.54
CA ASP A 269 72.09 39.51 19.96
C ASP A 269 72.57 38.58 18.82
N LEU A 270 71.82 38.53 17.72
CA LEU A 270 72.11 37.73 16.52
C LEU A 270 73.31 38.26 15.78
N VAL A 271 73.52 39.62 15.74
CA VAL A 271 74.66 40.23 15.09
C VAL A 271 75.99 39.92 15.88
N ASN A 272 75.87 39.88 17.18
CA ASN A 272 77.06 39.55 18.03
C ASN A 272 77.47 38.09 17.86
N VAL A 273 76.50 37.16 17.80
CA VAL A 273 76.75 35.71 17.58
C VAL A 273 77.33 35.43 16.19
N ILE A 274 76.84 36.08 15.16
CA ILE A 274 77.40 35.95 13.79
C ILE A 274 78.79 36.60 13.70
N GLY A 275 78.98 37.74 14.34
CA GLY A 275 80.27 38.44 14.39
C GLY A 275 81.33 37.63 15.10
N GLU A 276 81.02 37.00 16.23
CA GLU A 276 81.91 36.12 16.98
C GLU A 276 82.34 34.88 16.20
N MET A 277 81.36 34.25 15.50
CA MET A 277 81.60 33.04 14.70
C MET A 277 82.40 33.32 13.41
N ALA A 278 82.18 34.48 12.80
CA ALA A 278 82.84 34.85 11.53
C ALA A 278 84.22 35.54 11.74
N GLY A 279 84.61 35.76 12.98
CA GLY A 279 85.87 36.50 13.27
C GLY A 279 85.89 37.97 12.82
N ILE A 280 84.65 38.52 12.59
CA ILE A 280 84.52 39.90 12.11
C ILE A 280 84.16 40.78 13.31
N VAL A 281 85.06 41.68 13.66
CA VAL A 281 84.83 42.70 14.70
C VAL A 281 83.79 43.69 14.18
N PRO A 282 82.64 43.92 14.91
CA PRO A 282 81.70 44.90 14.47
C PRO A 282 82.28 46.30 14.41
N ILE A 283 82.20 46.91 13.26
CA ILE A 283 82.61 48.31 13.08
C ILE A 283 81.53 49.15 13.79
N ASN A 284 81.93 49.77 14.89
CA ASN A 284 81.11 50.69 15.64
C ASN A 284 81.05 52.05 14.89
N LEU A 285 79.98 52.22 14.10
CA LEU A 285 79.69 53.47 13.40
C LEU A 285 78.93 54.43 14.34
N ASN A 286 79.54 54.75 15.46
CA ASN A 286 79.07 55.85 16.29
C ASN A 286 80.08 56.99 16.18
N LYS A 287 79.89 57.87 15.17
CA LYS A 287 80.42 59.23 15.17
C LYS A 287 79.61 60.10 14.19
N GLY A 288 78.81 60.97 14.71
CA GLY A 288 78.23 62.08 14.02
C GLY A 288 76.80 62.33 14.51
#